data_b54cfd18c50b5ed021570783df60dc72
#
_entry.id   b54cfd18c50b5ed021570783df60dc72
#
_cell.length_a   1.000
_cell.length_b   1.000
_cell.length_c   1.000
_cell.angle_alpha   90.00
_cell.angle_beta   90.00
_cell.angle_gamma   90.00
#
_symmetry.space_group_name_H-M   'P 1'
#
loop_
_entity.id
_entity.type
_entity.pdbx_description
1 polymer ?
#
loop_
_entity_poly.entity_id
_entity_poly.type
_entity_poly.pdbx_seq_one_letter_code
_entity_poly.pdbx_strand_id
1 'polypeptide(L)'
;MILRFIIGAVILLTLSSCNGSQALKGERTNDPPVPYRYQGLYHELFTKLRDLRTMVQSQSKDKKSDTSFGVELLVANSNRGEILLTDRVFKASILTLDRLKDLGVQSIALSIQYPILTRSYPRSSEYRNFYQRLAREVRRRGFVLIVEIGTAFREPEFSSIRVDYSRLTITRFNDELREMAEAIIEDLRPDYLTLFTEPDTQAQNTGLEFSVSNFAATIRHAAEGLKHQGVRLGAGAGTWSDIAYFKALALIPELNYLDLHIYPIQRDFVVDRVMRVAKMAQSHHKSVSIGETWLYKVSERELGNISPVKAFSRDVYSFWQPLDDMFLEIIVRLSRHVDAEFCSFFWMKYLYGYLDYDANTKNLRPQQLITKIDSVAGRRILGNTLSGTGKRFKTLIAPDQGGP
;
A
#
# COMPACT_ATOMS: atom_id res chain seq x y z
N MET A 1 2.80 12.30 -22.78
CA MET A 1 3.52 13.55 -23.14
C MET A 1 2.95 14.63 -22.26
N ILE A 2 3.61 14.95 -21.22
CA ILE A 2 3.59 16.13 -20.34
C ILE A 2 4.11 15.65 -18.97
N LEU A 3 5.42 15.67 -18.82
CA LEU A 3 6.10 16.04 -17.59
C LEU A 3 7.47 16.59 -17.98
N ARG A 4 7.47 17.81 -18.49
CA ARG A 4 8.66 18.68 -18.57
C ARG A 4 8.32 19.92 -17.77
N PHE A 5 9.00 20.10 -16.65
CA PHE A 5 9.47 21.38 -16.10
C PHE A 5 10.04 21.09 -14.71
N ILE A 6 11.34 21.10 -14.60
CA ILE A 6 12.14 22.00 -13.79
C ILE A 6 13.61 21.72 -14.12
N ILE A 7 14.19 22.70 -14.84
CA ILE A 7 15.63 22.83 -15.08
C ILE A 7 16.14 23.90 -14.12
N GLY A 8 17.30 23.64 -13.54
CA GLY A 8 18.18 24.70 -13.15
C GLY A 8 18.74 24.68 -11.75
N ALA A 9 19.89 24.06 -11.56
CA ALA A 9 21.06 24.68 -10.93
C ALA A 9 22.24 23.69 -10.98
N VAL A 10 23.15 23.94 -11.91
CA VAL A 10 24.45 23.27 -11.95
C VAL A 10 25.33 23.93 -10.88
N ILE A 11 25.74 23.17 -9.87
CA ILE A 11 26.90 23.51 -9.05
C ILE A 11 27.94 22.41 -9.26
N LEU A 12 28.99 22.78 -10.00
CA LEU A 12 30.23 22.01 -10.03
C LEU A 12 30.85 22.01 -8.62
N LEU A 13 31.00 20.82 -8.06
CA LEU A 13 31.93 20.57 -6.97
C LEU A 13 32.88 19.43 -7.36
N THR A 14 34.14 19.78 -7.29
CA THR A 14 35.32 19.03 -7.63
C THR A 14 35.39 17.69 -6.90
N LEU A 15 35.65 16.65 -7.68
CA LEU A 15 35.99 15.31 -7.22
C LEU A 15 37.29 15.33 -6.43
N SER A 16 37.23 14.99 -5.17
CA SER A 16 38.35 14.52 -4.41
C SER A 16 38.22 13.01 -4.25
N SER A 17 39.09 12.29 -4.90
CA SER A 17 39.15 10.84 -4.85
C SER A 17 39.64 10.39 -3.47
N CYS A 18 38.81 9.74 -2.70
CA CYS A 18 39.24 8.88 -1.61
C CYS A 18 38.86 7.43 -1.94
N ASN A 19 39.88 6.65 -2.31
CA ASN A 19 39.84 5.21 -2.31
C ASN A 19 39.64 4.69 -0.88
N GLY A 20 38.51 3.99 -0.68
CA GLY A 20 38.20 3.31 0.56
C GLY A 20 36.95 2.47 0.37
N SER A 21 37.08 1.33 -0.32
CA SER A 21 36.05 0.31 -0.39
C SER A 21 35.85 -0.34 1.00
N GLN A 22 35.19 0.34 1.90
CA GLN A 22 34.59 -0.31 3.09
C GLN A 22 33.23 -0.88 2.64
N ALA A 23 33.13 -2.21 2.64
CA ALA A 23 31.85 -2.88 2.53
C ALA A 23 30.91 -2.35 3.63
N LEU A 24 29.79 -1.76 3.23
CA LEU A 24 28.72 -1.37 4.15
C LEU A 24 28.25 -2.62 4.90
N LYS A 25 28.69 -2.79 6.15
CA LYS A 25 28.15 -3.81 7.05
C LYS A 25 26.78 -3.29 7.50
N GLY A 26 25.73 -4.08 7.30
CA GLY A 26 24.43 -3.83 7.92
C GLY A 26 24.56 -3.69 9.44
N GLU A 27 23.60 -3.05 10.08
CA GLU A 27 23.57 -2.89 11.54
C GLU A 27 23.56 -4.22 12.31
N ARG A 28 23.33 -5.33 11.63
CA ARG A 28 23.39 -6.71 12.17
C ARG A 28 24.53 -7.51 11.55
N THR A 29 25.28 -8.21 12.37
CA THR A 29 26.44 -9.03 11.95
C THR A 29 26.11 -10.16 10.96
N ASN A 30 24.83 -10.44 10.70
CA ASN A 30 24.33 -11.54 9.86
C ASN A 30 23.50 -11.09 8.65
N ASP A 31 23.50 -9.78 8.30
CA ASP A 31 22.74 -9.33 7.13
C ASP A 31 23.41 -9.84 5.84
N PRO A 32 22.64 -10.31 4.84
CA PRO A 32 23.19 -10.76 3.57
C PRO A 32 23.93 -9.61 2.86
N PRO A 33 25.10 -9.88 2.23
CA PRO A 33 25.85 -8.84 1.55
C PRO A 33 25.05 -8.29 0.38
N VAL A 34 25.08 -6.96 0.21
CA VAL A 34 24.42 -6.29 -0.91
C VAL A 34 25.19 -6.57 -2.21
N PRO A 35 24.54 -7.16 -3.23
CA PRO A 35 25.19 -7.43 -4.50
C PRO A 35 25.66 -6.16 -5.20
N TYR A 36 26.83 -6.21 -5.87
CA TYR A 36 27.46 -5.05 -6.51
C TYR A 36 26.49 -4.22 -7.36
N ARG A 37 25.65 -4.87 -8.18
CA ARG A 37 24.66 -4.20 -9.04
C ARG A 37 23.61 -3.39 -8.29
N TYR A 38 23.41 -3.62 -6.99
CA TYR A 38 22.42 -2.93 -6.15
C TYR A 38 23.05 -1.98 -5.13
N GLN A 39 24.37 -1.94 -4.99
CA GLN A 39 25.05 -1.12 -3.97
C GLN A 39 24.70 0.36 -4.08
N GLY A 40 24.69 0.91 -5.31
CA GLY A 40 24.34 2.32 -5.51
C GLY A 40 22.90 2.65 -5.07
N LEU A 41 21.93 1.82 -5.49
CA LEU A 41 20.54 1.98 -5.08
C LEU A 41 20.37 1.76 -3.58
N TYR A 42 20.99 0.74 -3.01
CA TYR A 42 20.94 0.46 -1.58
C TYR A 42 21.45 1.64 -0.75
N HIS A 43 22.60 2.20 -1.14
CA HIS A 43 23.18 3.36 -0.45
C HIS A 43 22.29 4.60 -0.55
N GLU A 44 21.70 4.88 -1.71
CA GLU A 44 20.75 5.98 -1.89
C GLU A 44 19.56 5.83 -0.96
N LEU A 45 18.90 4.66 -0.96
CA LEU A 45 17.75 4.37 -0.13
C LEU A 45 18.10 4.41 1.37
N PHE A 46 19.24 3.81 1.76
CA PHE A 46 19.71 3.81 3.14
C PHE A 46 19.91 5.24 3.67
N THR A 47 20.55 6.11 2.88
CA THR A 47 20.79 7.50 3.27
C THR A 47 19.46 8.23 3.48
N LYS A 48 18.53 8.11 2.54
CA LYS A 48 17.19 8.73 2.65
C LYS A 48 16.42 8.21 3.87
N LEU A 49 16.40 6.91 4.09
CA LEU A 49 15.72 6.30 5.23
C LEU A 49 16.34 6.72 6.57
N ARG A 50 17.66 6.78 6.66
CA ARG A 50 18.34 7.27 7.88
C ARG A 50 17.93 8.70 8.21
N ASP A 51 17.88 9.57 7.20
CA ASP A 51 17.52 10.99 7.40
C ASP A 51 16.03 11.13 7.78
N LEU A 52 15.14 10.37 7.14
CA LEU A 52 13.71 10.31 7.49
C LEU A 52 13.51 9.76 8.91
N ARG A 53 14.24 8.70 9.31
CA ARG A 53 14.16 8.12 10.66
C ARG A 53 14.53 9.15 11.72
N THR A 54 15.64 9.86 11.53
CA THR A 54 16.09 10.91 12.45
C THR A 54 15.03 12.00 12.59
N MET A 55 14.42 12.41 11.48
CA MET A 55 13.40 13.45 11.48
C MET A 55 12.13 13.00 12.22
N VAL A 56 11.62 11.82 11.92
CA VAL A 56 10.41 11.30 12.58
C VAL A 56 10.66 11.08 14.07
N GLN A 57 11.84 10.57 14.46
CA GLN A 57 12.21 10.41 15.87
C GLN A 57 12.27 11.76 16.63
N SER A 58 12.73 12.82 15.98
CA SER A 58 12.79 14.16 16.63
C SER A 58 11.40 14.80 16.80
N GLN A 59 10.43 14.42 15.98
CA GLN A 59 9.06 14.98 16.01
C GLN A 59 8.09 14.14 16.85
N SER A 60 8.29 12.83 16.89
CA SER A 60 7.45 11.93 17.68
C SER A 60 7.84 11.98 19.15
N LYS A 61 7.10 12.76 19.95
CA LYS A 61 6.97 12.45 21.38
C LYS A 61 6.15 11.17 21.47
N ASP A 62 6.47 10.31 22.44
CA ASP A 62 5.74 9.05 22.70
C ASP A 62 4.27 9.36 23.00
N LYS A 63 3.48 9.56 21.95
CA LYS A 63 2.05 9.81 22.02
C LYS A 63 1.35 8.46 21.91
N LYS A 64 0.53 8.12 22.92
CA LYS A 64 -0.43 7.02 22.76
C LYS A 64 -1.31 7.34 21.57
N SER A 65 -1.38 6.43 20.63
CA SER A 65 -2.22 6.54 19.44
C SER A 65 -3.03 5.26 19.29
N ASP A 66 -4.27 5.41 18.91
CA ASP A 66 -5.20 4.29 18.64
C ASP A 66 -5.09 3.79 17.18
N THR A 67 -4.03 4.17 16.47
CA THR A 67 -3.78 3.71 15.09
C THR A 67 -3.85 2.19 14.99
N SER A 68 -4.72 1.69 14.14
CA SER A 68 -4.84 0.28 13.83
C SER A 68 -3.83 -0.14 12.76
N PHE A 69 -2.86 -0.98 13.10
CA PHE A 69 -1.86 -1.46 12.15
C PHE A 69 -2.32 -2.73 11.46
N GLY A 70 -2.32 -2.68 10.14
CA GLY A 70 -2.83 -3.73 9.27
C GLY A 70 -1.96 -4.06 8.08
N VAL A 71 -2.47 -4.95 7.28
CA VAL A 71 -1.88 -5.36 6.01
C VAL A 71 -2.97 -5.59 4.98
N GLU A 72 -2.61 -5.47 3.70
CA GLU A 72 -3.48 -5.96 2.64
C GLU A 72 -3.47 -7.50 2.59
N LEU A 73 -4.65 -8.10 2.50
CA LEU A 73 -4.81 -9.55 2.35
C LEU A 73 -4.63 -9.96 0.88
N LEU A 74 -3.38 -9.94 0.39
CA LEU A 74 -3.04 -10.17 -1.02
C LEU A 74 -3.60 -11.47 -1.61
N VAL A 75 -3.82 -12.50 -0.79
CA VAL A 75 -4.43 -13.76 -1.25
C VAL A 75 -5.88 -13.57 -1.68
N ALA A 76 -6.54 -12.51 -1.19
CA ALA A 76 -7.91 -12.14 -1.51
C ALA A 76 -8.04 -10.87 -2.37
N ASN A 77 -6.92 -10.29 -2.84
CA ASN A 77 -6.94 -9.15 -3.76
C ASN A 77 -7.68 -9.53 -5.06
N SER A 78 -8.62 -8.71 -5.47
CA SER A 78 -9.53 -9.02 -6.57
C SER A 78 -8.88 -9.10 -7.95
N ASN A 79 -7.68 -8.52 -8.12
CA ASN A 79 -6.88 -8.70 -9.33
C ASN A 79 -6.57 -10.18 -9.65
N ARG A 80 -6.74 -11.08 -8.68
CA ARG A 80 -6.59 -12.53 -8.88
C ARG A 80 -7.73 -13.15 -9.71
N GLY A 81 -8.83 -12.43 -9.94
CA GLY A 81 -9.92 -12.87 -10.81
C GLY A 81 -10.63 -14.14 -10.31
N GLU A 82 -11.02 -14.99 -11.24
CA GLU A 82 -11.87 -16.16 -10.94
C GLU A 82 -11.24 -17.19 -9.99
N ILE A 83 -9.92 -17.19 -9.82
CA ILE A 83 -9.28 -18.09 -8.86
C ILE A 83 -9.74 -17.83 -7.42
N LEU A 84 -10.20 -16.60 -7.11
CA LEU A 84 -10.80 -16.25 -5.82
C LEU A 84 -12.02 -17.11 -5.48
N LEU A 85 -12.77 -17.50 -6.49
CA LEU A 85 -14.01 -18.24 -6.32
C LEU A 85 -13.81 -19.73 -6.00
N THR A 86 -12.54 -20.15 -5.87
CA THR A 86 -12.18 -21.52 -5.51
C THR A 86 -12.10 -21.71 -3.99
N ASP A 87 -12.52 -22.86 -3.49
CA ASP A 87 -12.37 -23.25 -2.09
C ASP A 87 -10.92 -23.18 -1.60
N ARG A 88 -9.97 -23.46 -2.50
CA ARG A 88 -8.53 -23.39 -2.17
C ARG A 88 -8.11 -21.99 -1.75
N VAL A 89 -8.53 -20.95 -2.48
CA VAL A 89 -8.17 -19.57 -2.15
C VAL A 89 -8.91 -19.12 -0.90
N PHE A 90 -10.18 -19.50 -0.72
CA PHE A 90 -10.89 -19.19 0.51
C PHE A 90 -10.18 -19.80 1.74
N LYS A 91 -9.83 -21.09 1.70
CA LYS A 91 -9.08 -21.76 2.78
C LYS A 91 -7.71 -21.12 3.03
N ALA A 92 -7.00 -20.72 1.96
CA ALA A 92 -5.72 -20.01 2.09
C ALA A 92 -5.90 -18.63 2.74
N SER A 93 -6.98 -17.91 2.43
CA SER A 93 -7.30 -16.63 3.07
C SER A 93 -7.56 -16.81 4.58
N ILE A 94 -8.33 -17.82 4.95
CA ILE A 94 -8.61 -18.14 6.36
C ILE A 94 -7.33 -18.44 7.12
N LEU A 95 -6.47 -19.31 6.58
CA LEU A 95 -5.18 -19.62 7.21
C LEU A 95 -4.31 -18.36 7.35
N THR A 96 -4.28 -17.52 6.30
CA THR A 96 -3.50 -16.27 6.33
C THR A 96 -4.01 -15.34 7.43
N LEU A 97 -5.32 -15.20 7.60
CA LEU A 97 -5.92 -14.42 8.68
C LEU A 97 -5.48 -14.95 10.06
N ASP A 98 -5.45 -16.28 10.27
CA ASP A 98 -4.98 -16.86 11.52
C ASP A 98 -3.51 -16.49 11.79
N ARG A 99 -2.64 -16.56 10.77
CA ARG A 99 -1.22 -16.16 10.88
C ARG A 99 -1.01 -14.68 11.14
N LEU A 100 -1.84 -13.83 10.54
CA LEU A 100 -1.82 -12.39 10.80
C LEU A 100 -2.28 -12.05 12.20
N LYS A 101 -3.24 -12.82 12.76
CA LYS A 101 -3.65 -12.69 14.16
C LYS A 101 -2.50 -13.06 15.10
N ASP A 102 -1.80 -14.18 14.84
CA ASP A 102 -0.62 -14.61 15.61
C ASP A 102 0.52 -13.57 15.55
N LEU A 103 0.61 -12.84 14.43
CA LEU A 103 1.58 -11.76 14.26
C LEU A 103 1.22 -10.52 15.08
N GLY A 104 -0.05 -10.32 15.43
CA GLY A 104 -0.53 -9.16 16.18
C GLY A 104 -1.11 -8.05 15.29
N VAL A 105 -1.38 -8.33 14.02
CA VAL A 105 -2.09 -7.43 13.10
C VAL A 105 -3.47 -7.11 13.66
N GLN A 106 -3.91 -5.86 13.53
CA GLN A 106 -5.16 -5.33 14.09
C GLN A 106 -6.22 -5.08 13.03
N SER A 107 -5.81 -4.76 11.80
CA SER A 107 -6.72 -4.49 10.68
C SER A 107 -6.35 -5.25 9.42
N ILE A 108 -7.34 -5.53 8.58
CA ILE A 108 -7.19 -6.21 7.29
C ILE A 108 -7.77 -5.34 6.21
N ALA A 109 -6.95 -5.00 5.20
CA ALA A 109 -7.39 -4.31 4.00
C ALA A 109 -7.72 -5.33 2.90
N LEU A 110 -8.84 -5.10 2.22
CA LEU A 110 -9.28 -5.83 1.03
C LEU A 110 -9.35 -4.87 -0.14
N SER A 111 -8.51 -5.07 -1.15
CA SER A 111 -8.58 -4.31 -2.41
C SER A 111 -9.55 -4.99 -3.37
N ILE A 112 -10.63 -4.29 -3.70
CA ILE A 112 -11.69 -4.75 -4.59
C ILE A 112 -11.74 -3.87 -5.83
N GLN A 113 -11.35 -4.43 -6.97
CA GLN A 113 -11.20 -3.68 -8.21
C GLN A 113 -12.52 -3.55 -8.98
N TYR A 114 -12.79 -2.34 -9.43
CA TYR A 114 -13.84 -2.07 -10.40
C TYR A 114 -13.58 -2.87 -11.70
N PRO A 115 -14.57 -3.50 -12.30
CA PRO A 115 -16.01 -3.48 -11.98
C PRO A 115 -16.56 -4.76 -11.32
N ILE A 116 -15.77 -5.57 -10.61
CA ILE A 116 -16.12 -6.97 -10.27
C ILE A 116 -17.38 -7.16 -9.41
N LEU A 117 -17.82 -6.12 -8.69
CA LEU A 117 -19.03 -6.17 -7.87
C LEU A 117 -20.22 -5.43 -8.51
N THR A 118 -20.06 -4.84 -9.71
CA THR A 118 -21.19 -4.26 -10.44
C THR A 118 -22.13 -5.35 -10.94
N ARG A 119 -23.43 -5.07 -11.06
CA ARG A 119 -24.42 -6.03 -11.55
C ARG A 119 -24.14 -6.51 -12.98
N SER A 120 -23.50 -5.66 -13.77
CA SER A 120 -23.15 -5.95 -15.16
C SER A 120 -21.95 -6.89 -15.31
N TYR A 121 -21.12 -7.06 -14.23
CA TYR A 121 -19.92 -7.88 -14.32
C TYR A 121 -20.23 -9.38 -14.22
N PRO A 122 -19.62 -10.23 -15.08
CA PRO A 122 -19.82 -11.67 -15.03
C PRO A 122 -19.51 -12.25 -13.65
N ARG A 123 -20.39 -13.08 -13.12
CA ARG A 123 -20.23 -13.76 -11.83
C ARG A 123 -20.13 -12.80 -10.61
N SER A 124 -20.58 -11.55 -10.73
CA SER A 124 -20.49 -10.57 -9.64
C SER A 124 -21.13 -11.08 -8.34
N SER A 125 -22.23 -11.83 -8.41
CA SER A 125 -22.88 -12.46 -7.26
C SER A 125 -21.98 -13.47 -6.52
N GLU A 126 -21.13 -14.20 -7.25
CA GLU A 126 -20.17 -15.13 -6.64
C GLU A 126 -19.02 -14.38 -5.96
N TYR A 127 -18.52 -13.28 -6.56
CA TYR A 127 -17.54 -12.40 -5.93
C TYR A 127 -18.12 -11.74 -4.68
N ARG A 128 -19.35 -11.24 -4.73
CA ARG A 128 -20.04 -10.69 -3.55
C ARG A 128 -20.13 -11.73 -2.44
N ASN A 129 -20.55 -12.95 -2.74
CA ASN A 129 -20.62 -14.05 -1.77
C ASN A 129 -19.23 -14.40 -1.19
N PHE A 130 -18.19 -14.46 -2.02
CA PHE A 130 -16.81 -14.69 -1.54
C PHE A 130 -16.39 -13.63 -0.53
N TYR A 131 -16.53 -12.35 -0.85
CA TYR A 131 -16.14 -11.26 0.03
C TYR A 131 -17.03 -11.15 1.27
N GLN A 132 -18.32 -11.44 1.15
CA GLN A 132 -19.24 -11.47 2.30
C GLN A 132 -18.82 -12.55 3.31
N ARG A 133 -18.48 -13.74 2.82
CA ARG A 133 -17.96 -14.83 3.67
C ARG A 133 -16.63 -14.43 4.31
N LEU A 134 -15.73 -13.84 3.55
CA LEU A 134 -14.42 -13.40 4.03
C LEU A 134 -14.55 -12.29 5.10
N ALA A 135 -15.39 -11.30 4.87
CA ALA A 135 -15.67 -10.23 5.82
C ALA A 135 -16.17 -10.76 7.17
N ARG A 136 -17.03 -11.81 7.16
CA ARG A 136 -17.44 -12.50 8.40
C ARG A 136 -16.25 -13.13 9.13
N GLU A 137 -15.32 -13.75 8.40
CA GLU A 137 -14.15 -14.38 8.99
C GLU A 137 -13.13 -13.35 9.54
N VAL A 138 -13.00 -12.20 8.90
CA VAL A 138 -12.19 -11.07 9.38
C VAL A 138 -12.75 -10.58 10.73
N ARG A 139 -14.06 -10.27 10.80
CA ARG A 139 -14.71 -9.81 12.03
C ARG A 139 -14.71 -10.86 13.14
N ARG A 140 -14.93 -12.14 12.81
CA ARG A 140 -14.89 -13.23 13.79
C ARG A 140 -13.56 -13.31 14.54
N ARG A 141 -12.47 -12.87 13.89
CA ARG A 141 -11.13 -12.81 14.49
C ARG A 141 -10.86 -11.50 15.23
N GLY A 142 -11.81 -10.57 15.23
CA GLY A 142 -11.67 -9.27 15.88
C GLY A 142 -10.75 -8.31 15.12
N PHE A 143 -10.60 -8.47 13.81
CA PHE A 143 -9.93 -7.47 12.98
C PHE A 143 -10.87 -6.33 12.62
N VAL A 144 -10.32 -5.13 12.52
CA VAL A 144 -10.91 -4.01 11.80
C VAL A 144 -10.89 -4.34 10.30
N LEU A 145 -12.02 -4.20 9.62
CA LEU A 145 -12.15 -4.45 8.19
C LEU A 145 -12.08 -3.15 7.40
N ILE A 146 -11.08 -3.05 6.56
CA ILE A 146 -10.88 -1.94 5.62
C ILE A 146 -11.17 -2.48 4.22
N VAL A 147 -11.93 -1.74 3.42
CA VAL A 147 -12.12 -2.05 2.01
C VAL A 147 -11.72 -0.84 1.19
N GLU A 148 -10.95 -1.07 0.14
CA GLU A 148 -10.55 -0.06 -0.83
C GLU A 148 -11.02 -0.45 -2.22
N ILE A 149 -11.60 0.52 -2.95
CA ILE A 149 -12.00 0.34 -4.35
C ILE A 149 -10.91 0.94 -5.24
N GLY A 150 -10.36 0.11 -6.14
CA GLY A 150 -9.45 0.52 -7.21
C GLY A 150 -9.97 0.11 -8.57
N THR A 151 -9.11 0.11 -9.58
CA THR A 151 -9.41 -0.46 -10.91
C THR A 151 -8.48 -1.62 -11.22
N ALA A 152 -8.92 -2.56 -12.06
CA ALA A 152 -8.09 -3.69 -12.45
C ALA A 152 -6.83 -3.22 -13.19
N PHE A 153 -5.67 -3.76 -12.81
CA PHE A 153 -4.41 -3.45 -13.47
C PHE A 153 -4.39 -3.97 -14.91
N ARG A 154 -3.77 -3.21 -15.79
CA ARG A 154 -3.58 -3.60 -17.20
C ARG A 154 -2.50 -4.65 -17.37
N GLU A 155 -1.48 -4.63 -16.52
CA GLU A 155 -0.34 -5.52 -16.59
C GLU A 155 -0.75 -6.95 -16.21
N PRO A 156 -0.52 -7.94 -17.11
CA PRO A 156 -0.88 -9.33 -16.85
C PRO A 156 -0.14 -9.97 -15.68
N GLU A 157 0.97 -9.38 -15.29
CA GLU A 157 1.77 -9.81 -14.14
C GLU A 157 1.08 -9.52 -12.80
N PHE A 158 0.23 -8.49 -12.76
CA PHE A 158 -0.45 -8.07 -11.54
C PHE A 158 -1.94 -8.40 -11.51
N SER A 159 -2.56 -8.60 -12.67
CA SER A 159 -3.99 -8.90 -12.75
C SER A 159 -4.29 -10.06 -13.69
N SER A 160 -5.13 -10.99 -13.21
CA SER A 160 -5.77 -12.01 -14.01
C SER A 160 -7.11 -11.54 -14.61
N ILE A 161 -7.64 -10.42 -14.12
CA ILE A 161 -8.83 -9.79 -14.67
C ILE A 161 -8.47 -9.09 -15.98
N ARG A 162 -9.35 -9.21 -16.96
CA ARG A 162 -9.26 -8.45 -18.20
C ARG A 162 -10.54 -7.63 -18.35
N VAL A 163 -10.39 -6.32 -18.21
CA VAL A 163 -11.49 -5.36 -18.38
C VAL A 163 -11.19 -4.49 -19.59
N ASP A 164 -12.12 -4.44 -20.51
CA ASP A 164 -12.07 -3.49 -21.62
C ASP A 164 -12.65 -2.14 -21.18
N TYR A 165 -11.78 -1.20 -20.89
CA TYR A 165 -12.15 0.16 -20.53
C TYR A 165 -12.31 1.10 -21.73
N SER A 166 -12.14 0.63 -22.98
CA SER A 166 -12.14 1.48 -24.18
C SER A 166 -13.44 2.25 -24.40
N ARG A 167 -14.56 1.75 -23.89
CA ARG A 167 -15.89 2.37 -23.97
C ARG A 167 -16.37 2.94 -22.64
N LEU A 168 -15.49 2.98 -21.64
CA LEU A 168 -15.84 3.53 -20.33
C LEU A 168 -15.93 5.05 -20.41
N THR A 169 -17.07 5.60 -19.99
CA THR A 169 -17.23 7.05 -19.81
C THR A 169 -17.18 7.40 -18.34
N ILE A 170 -16.81 8.64 -18.01
CA ILE A 170 -16.75 9.11 -16.62
C ILE A 170 -18.11 9.00 -15.94
N THR A 171 -19.21 9.27 -16.64
CA THR A 171 -20.58 9.14 -16.09
C THR A 171 -20.86 7.69 -15.69
N ARG A 172 -20.64 6.75 -16.61
CA ARG A 172 -20.83 5.34 -16.32
C ARG A 172 -19.94 4.86 -15.18
N PHE A 173 -18.69 5.27 -15.17
CA PHE A 173 -17.76 4.95 -14.09
C PHE A 173 -18.26 5.44 -12.74
N ASN A 174 -18.73 6.70 -12.67
CA ASN A 174 -19.25 7.28 -11.44
C ASN A 174 -20.46 6.51 -10.90
N ASP A 175 -21.41 6.15 -11.78
CA ASP A 175 -22.62 5.41 -11.40
C ASP A 175 -22.26 4.00 -10.91
N GLU A 176 -21.37 3.30 -11.63
CA GLU A 176 -20.94 1.95 -11.27
C GLU A 176 -20.02 1.93 -10.03
N LEU A 177 -19.21 2.98 -9.79
CA LEU A 177 -18.42 3.12 -8.57
C LEU A 177 -19.34 3.25 -7.35
N ARG A 178 -20.40 4.04 -7.47
CA ARG A 178 -21.43 4.17 -6.43
C ARG A 178 -22.15 2.82 -6.19
N GLU A 179 -22.54 2.11 -7.25
CA GLU A 179 -23.13 0.77 -7.16
C GLU A 179 -22.22 -0.19 -6.39
N MET A 180 -20.91 -0.16 -6.66
CA MET A 180 -19.93 -0.97 -5.92
C MET A 180 -19.84 -0.57 -4.46
N ALA A 181 -19.82 0.73 -4.15
CA ALA A 181 -19.79 1.21 -2.78
C ALA A 181 -21.04 0.76 -1.99
N GLU A 182 -22.22 0.86 -2.60
CA GLU A 182 -23.48 0.37 -2.02
C GLU A 182 -23.41 -1.15 -1.74
N ALA A 183 -22.95 -1.95 -2.72
CA ALA A 183 -22.79 -3.39 -2.56
C ALA A 183 -21.80 -3.77 -1.45
N ILE A 184 -20.68 -3.04 -1.33
CA ILE A 184 -19.68 -3.26 -0.28
C ILE A 184 -20.28 -2.92 1.10
N ILE A 185 -20.97 -1.81 1.23
CA ILE A 185 -21.60 -1.40 2.49
C ILE A 185 -22.66 -2.43 2.92
N GLU A 186 -23.53 -2.84 2.00
CA GLU A 186 -24.61 -3.78 2.27
C GLU A 186 -24.09 -5.17 2.67
N ASP A 187 -23.18 -5.73 1.86
CA ASP A 187 -22.76 -7.11 1.99
C ASP A 187 -21.60 -7.31 2.97
N LEU A 188 -20.62 -6.40 2.97
CA LEU A 188 -19.38 -6.56 3.73
C LEU A 188 -19.43 -5.82 5.06
N ARG A 189 -20.13 -4.67 5.12
CA ARG A 189 -20.21 -3.80 6.30
C ARG A 189 -18.83 -3.52 6.89
N PRO A 190 -17.88 -2.94 6.11
CA PRO A 190 -16.55 -2.66 6.60
C PRO A 190 -16.58 -1.58 7.68
N ASP A 191 -15.53 -1.51 8.50
CA ASP A 191 -15.34 -0.38 9.42
C ASP A 191 -14.94 0.88 8.63
N TYR A 192 -14.13 0.70 7.59
CA TYR A 192 -13.63 1.76 6.70
C TYR A 192 -13.82 1.37 5.23
N LEU A 193 -14.35 2.29 4.44
CA LEU A 193 -14.45 2.17 2.99
C LEU A 193 -13.73 3.35 2.32
N THR A 194 -12.59 3.09 1.71
CA THR A 194 -11.92 4.03 0.81
C THR A 194 -12.57 3.91 -0.57
N LEU A 195 -13.31 4.94 -0.97
CA LEU A 195 -14.10 4.94 -2.20
C LEU A 195 -13.24 4.89 -3.45
N PHE A 196 -12.12 5.61 -3.45
CA PHE A 196 -11.18 5.62 -4.56
C PHE A 196 -9.88 6.36 -4.18
N THR A 197 -8.75 5.93 -4.76
CA THR A 197 -7.42 6.51 -4.50
C THR A 197 -6.61 6.63 -5.78
N GLU A 198 -5.41 7.23 -5.70
CA GLU A 198 -4.40 7.27 -6.75
C GLU A 198 -4.94 7.70 -8.14
N PRO A 199 -5.41 8.94 -8.31
CA PRO A 199 -6.02 9.39 -9.55
C PRO A 199 -5.15 9.18 -10.80
N ASP A 200 -3.84 9.24 -10.67
CA ASP A 200 -2.87 9.00 -11.75
C ASP A 200 -2.81 7.50 -12.16
N THR A 201 -2.75 6.60 -11.20
CA THR A 201 -2.79 5.14 -11.43
C THR A 201 -4.13 4.74 -12.07
N GLN A 202 -5.23 5.28 -11.55
CA GLN A 202 -6.56 4.97 -12.08
C GLN A 202 -6.78 5.53 -13.49
N ALA A 203 -6.26 6.72 -13.78
CA ALA A 203 -6.27 7.28 -15.14
C ALA A 203 -5.47 6.40 -16.11
N GLN A 204 -4.31 5.90 -15.68
CA GLN A 204 -3.51 4.98 -16.49
C GLN A 204 -4.26 3.68 -16.77
N ASN A 205 -4.94 3.10 -15.77
CA ASN A 205 -5.66 1.85 -15.92
C ASN A 205 -6.90 2.00 -16.81
N THR A 206 -7.69 3.04 -16.61
CA THR A 206 -9.00 3.19 -17.27
C THR A 206 -8.96 3.98 -18.58
N GLY A 207 -7.98 4.89 -18.72
CA GLY A 207 -7.95 5.88 -19.78
C GLY A 207 -8.87 7.09 -19.52
N LEU A 208 -9.53 7.15 -18.36
CA LEU A 208 -10.33 8.31 -17.95
C LEU A 208 -9.43 9.43 -17.44
N GLU A 209 -9.90 10.67 -17.58
CA GLU A 209 -9.21 11.83 -17.04
C GLU A 209 -9.67 12.10 -15.59
N PHE A 210 -8.75 11.95 -14.65
CA PHE A 210 -8.96 12.30 -13.24
C PHE A 210 -8.16 13.56 -12.87
N SER A 211 -8.47 14.70 -13.50
CA SER A 211 -8.03 16.00 -12.99
C SER A 211 -8.53 16.20 -11.54
N VAL A 212 -7.99 17.16 -10.80
CA VAL A 212 -8.41 17.45 -9.42
C VAL A 212 -9.93 17.63 -9.32
N SER A 213 -10.53 18.37 -10.25
CA SER A 213 -11.96 18.62 -10.29
C SER A 213 -12.77 17.36 -10.63
N ASN A 214 -12.34 16.60 -11.65
CA ASN A 214 -13.04 15.38 -12.06
C ASN A 214 -12.96 14.30 -10.98
N PHE A 215 -11.79 14.14 -10.35
CA PHE A 215 -11.61 13.20 -9.26
C PHE A 215 -12.49 13.53 -8.07
N ALA A 216 -12.51 14.79 -7.62
CA ALA A 216 -13.38 15.24 -6.54
C ALA A 216 -14.88 15.09 -6.88
N ALA A 217 -15.27 15.34 -8.15
CA ALA A 217 -16.64 15.13 -8.60
C ALA A 217 -17.03 13.65 -8.59
N THR A 218 -16.13 12.76 -9.01
CA THR A 218 -16.29 11.29 -8.93
C THR A 218 -16.53 10.84 -7.49
N ILE A 219 -15.68 11.28 -6.56
CA ILE A 219 -15.82 10.92 -5.14
C ILE A 219 -17.13 11.46 -4.55
N ARG A 220 -17.47 12.70 -4.85
CA ARG A 220 -18.75 13.30 -4.39
C ARG A 220 -19.94 12.50 -4.92
N HIS A 221 -19.96 12.16 -6.21
CA HIS A 221 -21.02 11.35 -6.80
C HIS A 221 -21.14 9.98 -6.14
N ALA A 222 -20.02 9.32 -5.87
CA ALA A 222 -20.00 8.01 -5.21
C ALA A 222 -20.47 8.09 -3.75
N ALA A 223 -20.18 9.18 -3.03
CA ALA A 223 -20.48 9.33 -1.60
C ALA A 223 -21.88 9.88 -1.32
N GLU A 224 -22.42 10.74 -2.21
CA GLU A 224 -23.66 11.46 -2.01
C GLU A 224 -24.86 10.51 -1.82
N GLY A 225 -25.54 10.65 -0.68
CA GLY A 225 -26.73 9.86 -0.36
C GLY A 225 -26.48 8.37 -0.07
N LEU A 226 -25.23 7.93 0.07
CA LEU A 226 -24.93 6.58 0.54
C LEU A 226 -25.46 6.36 1.95
N LYS A 227 -26.24 5.29 2.14
CA LYS A 227 -26.66 4.83 3.48
C LYS A 227 -25.54 4.00 4.10
N HIS A 228 -24.55 4.65 4.68
CA HIS A 228 -23.32 3.99 5.11
C HIS A 228 -23.36 3.29 6.48
N GLN A 229 -24.52 3.32 7.20
CA GLN A 229 -24.78 2.47 8.37
C GLN A 229 -23.62 2.37 9.40
N GLY A 230 -22.93 3.46 9.65
CA GLY A 230 -21.76 3.48 10.56
C GLY A 230 -20.41 3.18 9.89
N VAL A 231 -20.38 2.84 8.60
CA VAL A 231 -19.12 2.71 7.83
C VAL A 231 -18.49 4.08 7.67
N ARG A 232 -17.20 4.21 7.96
CA ARG A 232 -16.45 5.45 7.75
C ARG A 232 -15.99 5.51 6.29
N LEU A 233 -16.32 6.60 5.61
CA LEU A 233 -15.98 6.80 4.20
C LEU A 233 -14.71 7.63 4.06
N GLY A 234 -13.83 7.23 3.15
CA GLY A 234 -12.62 7.94 2.79
C GLY A 234 -12.35 7.96 1.30
N ALA A 235 -11.42 8.79 0.90
CA ALA A 235 -10.82 8.83 -0.42
C ALA A 235 -9.43 9.46 -0.32
N GLY A 236 -8.57 9.21 -1.30
CA GLY A 236 -7.22 9.69 -1.17
C GLY A 236 -6.41 9.75 -2.45
N ALA A 237 -5.11 9.94 -2.28
CA ALA A 237 -4.16 9.94 -3.37
C ALA A 237 -2.78 9.49 -2.86
N GLY A 238 -1.87 9.20 -3.79
CA GLY A 238 -0.47 9.02 -3.47
C GLY A 238 0.16 10.32 -2.96
N THR A 239 1.07 10.19 -2.00
CA THR A 239 1.80 11.36 -1.46
C THR A 239 2.66 12.06 -2.51
N TRP A 240 2.92 11.44 -3.63
CA TRP A 240 3.59 12.01 -4.81
C TRP A 240 2.67 12.85 -5.70
N SER A 241 1.34 12.73 -5.53
CA SER A 241 0.36 13.52 -6.29
C SER A 241 0.31 14.99 -5.83
N ASP A 242 -0.33 15.85 -6.62
CA ASP A 242 -0.53 17.26 -6.23
C ASP A 242 -1.37 17.35 -4.95
N ILE A 243 -0.95 18.20 -4.01
CA ILE A 243 -1.67 18.48 -2.77
C ILE A 243 -3.12 18.99 -3.03
N ALA A 244 -3.38 19.51 -4.22
CA ALA A 244 -4.70 19.98 -4.60
C ALA A 244 -5.78 18.88 -4.59
N TYR A 245 -5.39 17.61 -4.81
CA TYR A 245 -6.32 16.48 -4.66
C TYR A 245 -6.84 16.39 -3.23
N PHE A 246 -5.94 16.40 -2.25
CA PHE A 246 -6.33 16.36 -0.83
C PHE A 246 -7.17 17.59 -0.42
N LYS A 247 -6.84 18.78 -0.95
CA LYS A 247 -7.63 19.99 -0.70
C LYS A 247 -9.06 19.85 -1.20
N ALA A 248 -9.24 19.31 -2.41
CA ALA A 248 -10.55 19.11 -3.00
C ALA A 248 -11.36 18.03 -2.23
N LEU A 249 -10.71 16.93 -1.81
CA LEU A 249 -11.34 15.87 -1.02
C LEU A 249 -11.73 16.34 0.39
N ALA A 250 -10.93 17.19 1.03
CA ALA A 250 -11.21 17.72 2.36
C ALA A 250 -12.54 18.50 2.40
N LEU A 251 -12.96 19.08 1.28
CA LEU A 251 -14.23 19.84 1.15
C LEU A 251 -15.46 18.96 0.91
N ILE A 252 -15.33 17.64 0.79
CA ILE A 252 -16.45 16.72 0.58
C ILE A 252 -17.01 16.33 1.95
N PRO A 253 -18.28 16.75 2.31
CA PRO A 253 -18.81 16.58 3.66
C PRO A 253 -18.96 15.11 4.08
N GLU A 254 -19.28 14.23 3.13
CA GLU A 254 -19.54 12.81 3.35
C GLU A 254 -18.28 12.02 3.76
N LEU A 255 -17.09 12.51 3.45
CA LEU A 255 -15.84 11.84 3.82
C LEU A 255 -15.53 12.05 5.31
N ASN A 256 -15.15 10.98 5.98
CA ASN A 256 -14.69 10.97 7.36
C ASN A 256 -13.17 11.08 7.47
N TYR A 257 -12.43 10.59 6.48
CA TYR A 257 -10.97 10.60 6.48
C TYR A 257 -10.39 10.83 5.08
N LEU A 258 -9.15 11.32 5.05
CA LEU A 258 -8.32 11.42 3.86
C LEU A 258 -7.31 10.27 3.87
N ASP A 259 -7.24 9.53 2.78
CA ASP A 259 -6.37 8.37 2.65
C ASP A 259 -5.08 8.72 1.92
N LEU A 260 -3.95 8.22 2.43
CA LEU A 260 -2.62 8.44 1.88
C LEU A 260 -1.99 7.12 1.45
N HIS A 261 -1.44 7.10 0.24
CA HIS A 261 -0.55 6.03 -0.21
C HIS A 261 0.89 6.53 -0.22
N ILE A 262 1.82 5.77 0.38
CA ILE A 262 3.22 6.19 0.55
C ILE A 262 4.16 5.14 -0.04
N TYR A 263 4.83 5.47 -1.14
CA TYR A 263 5.80 4.60 -1.80
C TYR A 263 7.15 5.28 -2.06
N PRO A 264 7.26 6.41 -2.80
CA PRO A 264 8.55 7.05 -2.98
C PRO A 264 9.06 7.66 -1.66
N ILE A 265 10.30 7.36 -1.30
CA ILE A 265 10.90 7.81 -0.04
C ILE A 265 11.62 9.15 -0.17
N GLN A 266 11.01 10.11 -0.81
CA GLN A 266 11.47 11.50 -0.75
C GLN A 266 10.88 12.16 0.51
N ARG A 267 11.68 13.03 1.17
CA ARG A 267 11.26 13.73 2.39
C ARG A 267 9.90 14.38 2.24
N ASP A 268 9.73 15.13 1.13
CA ASP A 268 8.49 15.87 0.85
C ASP A 268 7.27 14.95 0.71
N PHE A 269 7.47 13.72 0.24
CA PHE A 269 6.38 12.77 0.04
C PHE A 269 6.05 11.96 1.30
N VAL A 270 7.04 11.68 2.16
CA VAL A 270 6.83 10.88 3.37
C VAL A 270 6.40 11.76 4.53
N VAL A 271 7.25 12.69 4.98
CA VAL A 271 6.99 13.45 6.22
C VAL A 271 6.20 14.72 5.93
N ASP A 272 6.72 15.60 5.08
CA ASP A 272 6.15 16.94 4.92
C ASP A 272 4.74 16.89 4.30
N ARG A 273 4.48 15.96 3.38
CA ARG A 273 3.17 15.77 2.77
C ARG A 273 2.17 15.20 3.76
N VAL A 274 2.54 14.14 4.48
CA VAL A 274 1.67 13.50 5.47
C VAL A 274 1.28 14.51 6.55
N MET A 275 2.24 15.28 7.07
CA MET A 275 1.98 16.31 8.08
C MET A 275 1.03 17.40 7.56
N ARG A 276 1.23 17.86 6.33
CA ARG A 276 0.34 18.88 5.71
C ARG A 276 -1.07 18.35 5.49
N VAL A 277 -1.22 17.10 5.03
CA VAL A 277 -2.53 16.48 4.82
C VAL A 277 -3.23 16.24 6.15
N ALA A 278 -2.52 15.76 7.18
CA ALA A 278 -3.09 15.57 8.52
C ALA A 278 -3.62 16.88 9.12
N LYS A 279 -2.82 17.97 9.04
CA LYS A 279 -3.27 19.29 9.49
C LYS A 279 -4.50 19.79 8.70
N MET A 280 -4.51 19.56 7.38
CA MET A 280 -5.64 19.92 6.52
C MET A 280 -6.90 19.11 6.88
N ALA A 281 -6.79 17.79 7.03
CA ALA A 281 -7.88 16.93 7.43
C ALA A 281 -8.49 17.42 8.76
N GLN A 282 -7.64 17.67 9.75
CA GLN A 282 -8.07 18.20 11.05
C GLN A 282 -8.82 19.53 10.93
N SER A 283 -8.36 20.47 10.07
CA SER A 283 -9.05 21.75 9.87
C SER A 283 -10.44 21.62 9.22
N HIS A 284 -10.72 20.47 8.61
CA HIS A 284 -12.02 20.10 8.03
C HIS A 284 -12.77 19.02 8.83
N HIS A 285 -12.39 18.81 10.11
CA HIS A 285 -12.98 17.80 11.00
C HIS A 285 -12.92 16.38 10.44
N LYS A 286 -11.85 16.05 9.74
CA LYS A 286 -11.58 14.73 9.20
C LYS A 286 -10.30 14.17 9.84
N SER A 287 -10.19 12.85 9.85
CA SER A 287 -8.96 12.14 10.20
C SER A 287 -8.12 11.85 8.94
N VAL A 288 -7.00 11.19 9.14
CA VAL A 288 -6.18 10.63 8.06
C VAL A 288 -6.00 9.14 8.26
N SER A 289 -5.73 8.43 7.16
CA SER A 289 -5.25 7.05 7.17
C SER A 289 -4.05 6.90 6.23
N ILE A 290 -3.31 5.81 6.40
CA ILE A 290 -2.31 5.36 5.43
C ILE A 290 -2.82 4.03 4.89
N GLY A 291 -3.59 4.09 3.79
CA GLY A 291 -4.29 2.94 3.21
C GLY A 291 -3.34 1.95 2.58
N GLU A 292 -2.27 2.46 1.97
CA GLU A 292 -1.29 1.61 1.30
C GLU A 292 0.13 2.16 1.44
N THR A 293 1.07 1.30 1.84
CA THR A 293 2.48 1.70 1.93
C THR A 293 3.42 0.51 1.84
N TRP A 294 4.57 0.72 1.19
CA TRP A 294 5.74 -0.16 1.21
C TRP A 294 6.97 0.57 0.69
N LEU A 295 8.17 0.09 1.06
CA LEU A 295 9.41 0.67 0.55
C LEU A 295 9.56 0.44 -0.96
N TYR A 296 9.48 1.50 -1.74
CA TYR A 296 9.66 1.47 -3.18
C TYR A 296 11.15 1.50 -3.53
N LYS A 297 11.70 0.36 -3.97
CA LYS A 297 13.14 0.19 -4.24
C LYS A 297 13.52 0.72 -5.62
N VAL A 298 13.38 2.04 -5.76
CA VAL A 298 13.59 2.79 -7.00
C VAL A 298 14.44 4.03 -6.69
N SER A 299 15.46 4.28 -7.52
CA SER A 299 16.26 5.50 -7.42
C SER A 299 15.51 6.73 -7.94
N GLU A 300 15.93 7.91 -7.57
CA GLU A 300 15.37 9.17 -8.11
C GLU A 300 15.38 9.21 -9.64
N ARG A 301 16.42 8.68 -10.26
CA ARG A 301 16.57 8.66 -11.73
C ARG A 301 15.61 7.71 -12.42
N GLU A 302 15.14 6.70 -11.69
CA GLU A 302 14.22 5.69 -12.21
C GLU A 302 12.74 6.06 -11.99
N LEU A 303 12.45 7.00 -11.08
CA LEU A 303 11.08 7.44 -10.81
C LEU A 303 10.40 7.91 -12.10
N GLY A 304 9.21 7.37 -12.39
CA GLY A 304 8.44 7.66 -13.60
C GLY A 304 8.95 6.96 -14.87
N ASN A 305 10.11 6.28 -14.84
CA ASN A 305 10.73 5.65 -16.01
C ASN A 305 10.87 4.12 -15.89
N ILE A 306 10.77 3.58 -14.68
CA ILE A 306 10.85 2.13 -14.46
C ILE A 306 9.48 1.49 -14.56
N SER A 307 9.37 0.32 -15.20
CA SER A 307 8.12 -0.42 -15.16
C SER A 307 7.83 -0.98 -13.76
N PRO A 308 6.55 -1.00 -13.32
CA PRO A 308 6.17 -1.55 -12.03
C PRO A 308 6.67 -2.97 -11.80
N VAL A 309 6.55 -3.84 -12.80
CA VAL A 309 7.03 -5.24 -12.73
C VAL A 309 8.53 -5.32 -12.42
N LYS A 310 9.34 -4.46 -13.04
CA LYS A 310 10.79 -4.42 -12.80
C LYS A 310 11.09 -3.87 -11.39
N ALA A 311 10.37 -2.87 -10.95
CA ALA A 311 10.54 -2.28 -9.62
C ALA A 311 10.20 -3.32 -8.53
N PHE A 312 9.01 -3.90 -8.57
CA PHE A 312 8.55 -4.85 -7.55
C PHE A 312 9.27 -6.20 -7.57
N SER A 313 9.87 -6.60 -8.70
CA SER A 313 10.71 -7.80 -8.74
C SER A 313 12.02 -7.65 -7.97
N ARG A 314 12.43 -6.43 -7.60
CA ARG A 314 13.61 -6.19 -6.75
C ARG A 314 13.32 -6.47 -5.28
N ASP A 315 12.09 -6.29 -4.84
CA ASP A 315 11.68 -6.44 -3.43
C ASP A 315 11.93 -7.83 -2.88
N VAL A 316 12.03 -8.81 -3.75
CA VAL A 316 12.08 -10.23 -3.38
C VAL A 316 13.32 -10.64 -2.58
N TYR A 317 14.41 -9.85 -2.61
CA TYR A 317 15.71 -10.29 -2.09
C TYR A 317 15.93 -9.95 -0.62
N SER A 318 16.50 -10.90 0.11
CA SER A 318 16.74 -10.83 1.56
C SER A 318 17.69 -9.71 1.99
N PHE A 319 18.59 -9.26 1.12
CA PHE A 319 19.51 -8.15 1.46
C PHE A 319 18.79 -6.79 1.61
N TRP A 320 17.51 -6.67 1.22
CA TRP A 320 16.72 -5.47 1.46
C TRP A 320 16.11 -5.39 2.86
N GLN A 321 16.09 -6.49 3.63
CA GLN A 321 15.44 -6.53 4.94
C GLN A 321 15.84 -5.38 5.88
N PRO A 322 17.13 -4.97 5.99
CA PRO A 322 17.48 -3.85 6.87
C PRO A 322 16.80 -2.54 6.47
N LEU A 323 16.60 -2.29 5.18
CA LEU A 323 15.91 -1.10 4.69
C LEU A 323 14.40 -1.20 4.89
N ASP A 324 13.81 -2.37 4.68
CA ASP A 324 12.40 -2.62 4.96
C ASP A 324 12.10 -2.44 6.46
N ASP A 325 12.98 -2.91 7.35
CA ASP A 325 12.87 -2.72 8.80
C ASP A 325 12.91 -1.23 9.20
N MET A 326 13.81 -0.45 8.58
CA MET A 326 13.89 1.01 8.81
C MET A 326 12.63 1.72 8.31
N PHE A 327 12.14 1.35 7.13
CA PHE A 327 10.92 1.91 6.55
C PHE A 327 9.70 1.62 7.42
N LEU A 328 9.52 0.38 7.86
CA LEU A 328 8.43 0.01 8.77
C LEU A 328 8.46 0.82 10.06
N GLU A 329 9.65 1.03 10.64
CA GLU A 329 9.79 1.86 11.86
C GLU A 329 9.36 3.31 11.60
N ILE A 330 9.80 3.90 10.48
CA ILE A 330 9.45 5.27 10.10
C ILE A 330 7.94 5.42 9.95
N ILE A 331 7.31 4.52 9.19
CA ILE A 331 5.88 4.60 8.90
C ILE A 331 5.04 4.36 10.16
N VAL A 332 5.38 3.37 10.98
CA VAL A 332 4.67 3.13 12.25
C VAL A 332 4.72 4.35 13.18
N ARG A 333 5.90 4.96 13.32
CA ARG A 333 6.05 6.18 14.13
C ARG A 333 5.29 7.37 13.55
N LEU A 334 5.36 7.55 12.22
CA LEU A 334 4.65 8.64 11.54
C LEU A 334 3.13 8.48 11.67
N SER A 335 2.61 7.26 11.50
CA SER A 335 1.19 6.95 11.66
C SER A 335 0.69 7.31 13.06
N ARG A 336 1.43 6.92 14.10
CA ARG A 336 1.11 7.28 15.49
C ARG A 336 1.19 8.77 15.72
N HIS A 337 2.18 9.45 15.14
CA HIS A 337 2.38 10.90 15.31
C HIS A 337 1.20 11.71 14.76
N VAL A 338 0.64 11.32 13.62
CA VAL A 338 -0.50 12.01 13.00
C VAL A 338 -1.87 11.47 13.44
N ASP A 339 -1.93 10.53 14.40
CA ASP A 339 -3.15 9.83 14.81
C ASP A 339 -3.91 9.24 13.62
N ALA A 340 -3.21 8.53 12.75
CA ALA A 340 -3.86 7.86 11.64
C ALA A 340 -4.87 6.83 12.16
N GLU A 341 -6.07 6.79 11.58
CA GLU A 341 -7.11 5.80 11.93
C GLU A 341 -6.58 4.38 11.76
N PHE A 342 -5.93 4.15 10.63
CA PHE A 342 -5.25 2.90 10.33
C PHE A 342 -4.02 3.13 9.46
N CYS A 343 -3.11 2.14 9.47
CA CYS A 343 -1.98 2.07 8.56
C CYS A 343 -1.88 0.64 8.00
N SER A 344 -2.03 0.48 6.69
CA SER A 344 -2.03 -0.81 6.00
C SER A 344 -0.77 -0.98 5.15
N PHE A 345 -0.04 -2.09 5.37
CA PHE A 345 1.16 -2.43 4.61
C PHE A 345 0.84 -3.38 3.47
N PHE A 346 1.19 -2.99 2.24
CA PHE A 346 0.79 -3.70 1.03
C PHE A 346 1.44 -5.09 0.89
N TRP A 347 2.77 -5.17 0.94
CA TRP A 347 3.50 -6.41 0.65
C TRP A 347 3.64 -7.34 1.85
N MET A 348 2.54 -7.77 2.46
CA MET A 348 2.52 -8.68 3.60
C MET A 348 3.37 -9.96 3.42
N LYS A 349 3.61 -10.41 2.19
CA LYS A 349 4.41 -11.62 1.92
C LYS A 349 5.84 -11.52 2.44
N TYR A 350 6.41 -10.31 2.49
CA TYR A 350 7.76 -10.09 3.01
C TYR A 350 7.85 -10.17 4.54
N LEU A 351 6.72 -10.14 5.23
CA LEU A 351 6.69 -10.46 6.65
C LEU A 351 6.97 -11.96 6.92
N TYR A 352 6.85 -12.79 5.88
CA TYR A 352 7.09 -14.23 5.98
C TYR A 352 8.35 -14.69 5.24
N GLY A 353 8.70 -14.12 4.11
CA GLY A 353 9.86 -14.62 3.37
C GLY A 353 10.45 -13.70 2.33
N TYR A 354 11.71 -13.96 2.03
CA TYR A 354 12.52 -13.37 0.97
C TYR A 354 13.25 -14.46 0.21
N LEU A 355 13.85 -14.12 -0.92
CA LEU A 355 14.77 -14.95 -1.68
C LEU A 355 16.20 -14.51 -1.42
N ASP A 356 17.14 -15.45 -1.40
CA ASP A 356 18.55 -15.09 -1.44
C ASP A 356 18.96 -14.69 -2.85
N TYR A 357 19.90 -13.75 -2.96
CA TYR A 357 20.49 -13.35 -4.24
C TYR A 357 21.67 -14.27 -4.54
N ASP A 358 21.41 -15.37 -5.22
CA ASP A 358 22.36 -16.45 -5.52
C ASP A 358 22.35 -16.85 -7.01
N ALA A 359 23.06 -17.92 -7.33
CA ALA A 359 23.11 -18.46 -8.69
C ALA A 359 21.74 -18.88 -9.22
N ASN A 360 20.79 -19.26 -8.35
CA ASN A 360 19.45 -19.75 -8.70
C ASN A 360 18.41 -18.65 -8.87
N THR A 361 18.73 -17.40 -8.46
CA THR A 361 17.76 -16.30 -8.43
C THR A 361 18.20 -15.07 -9.21
N LYS A 362 19.51 -14.76 -9.25
CA LYS A 362 20.06 -13.53 -9.85
C LYS A 362 19.73 -13.30 -11.32
N ASN A 363 19.48 -14.38 -12.06
CA ASN A 363 19.22 -14.37 -13.52
C ASN A 363 17.75 -14.67 -13.87
N LEU A 364 16.87 -14.84 -12.89
CA LEU A 364 15.45 -15.07 -13.15
C LEU A 364 14.78 -13.80 -13.70
N ARG A 365 13.81 -14.01 -14.60
CA ARG A 365 12.95 -12.93 -15.09
C ARG A 365 12.06 -12.44 -13.97
N PRO A 366 11.59 -11.16 -14.00
CA PRO A 366 10.73 -10.58 -12.99
C PRO A 366 9.56 -11.47 -12.58
N GLN A 367 8.79 -12.02 -13.52
CA GLN A 367 7.67 -12.91 -13.25
C GLN A 367 8.07 -14.20 -12.52
N GLN A 368 9.22 -14.78 -12.87
CA GLN A 368 9.72 -15.97 -12.19
C GLN A 368 10.13 -15.67 -10.73
N LEU A 369 10.68 -14.48 -10.48
CA LEU A 369 11.00 -14.02 -9.12
C LEU A 369 9.74 -13.84 -8.29
N ILE A 370 8.71 -13.18 -8.85
CA ILE A 370 7.42 -12.97 -8.19
C ILE A 370 6.76 -14.32 -7.85
N THR A 371 6.69 -15.25 -8.81
CA THR A 371 6.14 -16.59 -8.56
C THR A 371 6.93 -17.36 -7.50
N LYS A 372 8.25 -17.24 -7.52
CA LYS A 372 9.12 -17.96 -6.58
C LYS A 372 8.97 -17.41 -5.16
N ILE A 373 8.91 -16.09 -4.98
CA ILE A 373 8.70 -15.51 -3.65
C ILE A 373 7.31 -15.82 -3.11
N ASP A 374 6.27 -15.80 -3.93
CA ASP A 374 4.92 -16.17 -3.51
C ASP A 374 4.87 -17.62 -3.00
N SER A 375 5.59 -18.54 -3.67
CA SER A 375 5.73 -19.92 -3.22
C SER A 375 6.50 -20.05 -1.89
N VAL A 376 7.56 -19.27 -1.70
CA VAL A 376 8.33 -19.26 -0.44
C VAL A 376 7.50 -18.70 0.70
N ALA A 377 6.87 -17.54 0.49
CA ALA A 377 6.00 -16.92 1.48
C ALA A 377 4.82 -17.84 1.84
N GLY A 378 4.17 -18.46 0.86
CA GLY A 378 3.09 -19.41 1.09
C GLY A 378 3.48 -20.58 1.98
N ARG A 379 4.65 -21.21 1.74
CA ARG A 379 5.15 -22.29 2.63
C ARG A 379 5.44 -21.79 4.05
N ARG A 380 5.98 -20.60 4.20
CA ARG A 380 6.27 -20.01 5.51
C ARG A 380 5.01 -19.58 6.26
N ILE A 381 3.98 -19.10 5.55
CA ILE A 381 2.65 -18.86 6.12
C ILE A 381 2.05 -20.19 6.64
N LEU A 382 2.11 -21.26 5.84
CA LEU A 382 1.68 -22.59 6.30
C LEU A 382 2.38 -23.00 7.60
N GLY A 383 3.71 -22.86 7.66
CA GLY A 383 4.54 -23.21 8.82
C GLY A 383 4.57 -22.16 9.94
N ASN A 384 3.79 -21.07 9.85
CA ASN A 384 3.80 -19.96 10.81
C ASN A 384 5.21 -19.38 11.08
N THR A 385 6.02 -19.23 10.04
CA THR A 385 7.42 -18.82 10.18
C THR A 385 7.61 -17.41 9.63
N LEU A 386 7.96 -16.48 10.51
CA LEU A 386 8.22 -15.08 10.14
C LEU A 386 9.62 -14.88 9.57
N SER A 387 9.77 -13.91 8.66
CA SER A 387 11.06 -13.36 8.27
C SER A 387 11.65 -12.47 9.39
N GLY A 388 12.87 -11.96 9.21
CA GLY A 388 13.42 -10.91 10.07
C GLY A 388 12.52 -9.69 10.12
N THR A 389 12.08 -9.21 8.96
CA THR A 389 11.15 -8.09 8.81
C THR A 389 9.80 -8.36 9.48
N GLY A 390 9.25 -9.59 9.38
CA GLY A 390 8.01 -9.94 10.08
C GLY A 390 8.15 -9.92 11.60
N LYS A 391 9.29 -10.39 12.13
CA LYS A 391 9.59 -10.29 13.58
C LYS A 391 9.71 -8.83 14.02
N ARG A 392 10.40 -8.00 13.21
CA ARG A 392 10.52 -6.56 13.49
C ARG A 392 9.16 -5.87 13.45
N PHE A 393 8.33 -6.15 12.44
CA PHE A 393 6.99 -5.61 12.33
C PHE A 393 6.13 -5.96 13.56
N LYS A 394 6.13 -7.20 13.98
CA LYS A 394 5.43 -7.65 15.21
C LYS A 394 5.80 -6.80 16.43
N THR A 395 7.09 -6.51 16.60
CA THR A 395 7.56 -5.68 17.71
C THR A 395 7.10 -4.23 17.57
N LEU A 396 7.13 -3.67 16.34
CA LEU A 396 6.79 -2.27 16.09
C LEU A 396 5.31 -1.97 16.31
N ILE A 397 4.41 -2.89 15.93
CA ILE A 397 2.96 -2.70 16.05
C ILE A 397 2.39 -3.14 17.40
N ALA A 398 3.22 -3.77 18.25
CA ALA A 398 2.77 -4.14 19.60
C ALA A 398 2.26 -2.88 20.33
N PRO A 399 1.18 -3.01 21.12
CA PRO A 399 0.75 -1.93 22.00
C PRO A 399 1.91 -1.50 22.87
N ASP A 400 2.09 -0.18 23.03
CA ASP A 400 3.10 0.32 23.97
C ASP A 400 2.81 -0.28 25.36
N GLN A 401 3.66 -1.20 25.78
CA GLN A 401 3.67 -1.66 27.15
C GLN A 401 4.03 -0.43 27.98
N GLY A 402 3.02 0.29 28.45
CA GLY A 402 3.24 1.40 29.33
C GLY A 402 4.20 0.92 30.44
N GLY A 403 5.42 1.46 30.43
CA GLY A 403 6.32 1.30 31.56
C GLY A 403 5.61 1.79 32.84
N PRO A 404 5.92 1.21 33.97
CA PRO A 404 5.33 1.56 35.25
C PRO A 404 5.52 3.03 35.58
#